data_d1b9762f7981f1a2c2de1a878567d8e4
#
_entry.id   d1b9762f7981f1a2c2de1a878567d8e4
#
_cell.length_a   1.000
_cell.length_b   1.000
_cell.length_c   1.000
_cell.angle_alpha   90.00
_cell.angle_beta   90.00
_cell.angle_gamma   90.00
#
_symmetry.space_group_name_H-M   'P 1'
#
loop_
_entity.id
_entity.type
_entity.pdbx_description
1 polymer ?
#
loop_
_entity_poly.entity_id
_entity_poly.type
_entity_poly.pdbx_seq_one_letter_code
_entity_poly.pdbx_strand_id
1 'polypeptide(L)'
;MTYPDQIDRRGFLKRSGAVGAAAVGAAAVGTSWYGLAAPAEAATNHCRWGSLVLGRGAQSQMTAVKLLEQKVGRRFDTTHYRMPWATDLVNSFTSWSANTGHTQILSWFARGPGGLVSWRGIAQGHQDAHITAQARALKAAGWKGYFCFHKEPEDEGTAADWKAAHNRVHQIFDNVGVTGMKWVVTLMASTYQRGDAPLWMPAKYDLLGVDGYNRYHCRGTPWKSFSQIFSYARNYAKAQSRNLYIIESGCVEGEAGRKAAWFDAASATLKTWPEVVGFSYNSEDTDCTYWADSTSGALNSFSSMGRDNYFQ
;
A
#
# COMPACT_ATOMS: atom_id res chain seq x y z
N MET A 1 25.27 -3.07 -11.67
CA MET A 1 24.88 -2.78 -10.30
C MET A 1 23.71 -3.68 -9.96
N THR A 2 23.99 -4.74 -9.24
CA THR A 2 23.02 -5.69 -8.74
C THR A 2 22.16 -5.01 -7.70
N TYR A 3 20.86 -5.03 -7.88
CA TYR A 3 19.89 -4.59 -6.86
C TYR A 3 20.11 -5.44 -5.60
N PRO A 4 20.24 -4.84 -4.41
CA PRO A 4 20.27 -5.62 -3.18
C PRO A 4 18.89 -6.22 -2.96
N ASP A 5 18.91 -7.51 -2.79
CA ASP A 5 17.91 -8.45 -2.28
C ASP A 5 16.46 -7.97 -2.17
N GLN A 6 15.64 -8.63 -2.99
CA GLN A 6 14.21 -8.78 -2.74
C GLN A 6 14.01 -9.09 -1.25
N ILE A 7 13.18 -8.32 -0.56
CA ILE A 7 12.81 -8.60 0.82
C ILE A 7 12.15 -9.98 0.85
N ASP A 8 12.95 -11.00 1.18
CA ASP A 8 12.47 -12.40 1.26
C ASP A 8 11.56 -12.54 2.48
N ARG A 9 10.25 -12.60 2.20
CA ARG A 9 9.23 -12.88 3.23
C ARG A 9 9.31 -14.32 3.76
N ARG A 10 10.15 -15.20 3.21
CA ARG A 10 10.23 -16.62 3.57
C ARG A 10 10.93 -16.88 4.90
N GLY A 11 11.75 -15.97 5.41
CA GLY A 11 12.55 -16.15 6.63
C GLY A 11 11.79 -15.89 7.93
N PHE A 12 10.58 -15.33 7.92
CA PHE A 12 9.97 -14.73 9.11
C PHE A 12 8.94 -15.60 9.88
N LEU A 13 8.54 -16.74 9.36
CA LEU A 13 7.46 -17.56 9.96
C LEU A 13 7.92 -18.62 10.99
N LYS A 14 9.07 -18.47 11.65
CA LYS A 14 9.46 -19.39 12.74
C LYS A 14 10.02 -18.61 13.93
N ARG A 15 9.15 -18.21 14.85
CA ARG A 15 9.35 -18.14 16.30
C ARG A 15 8.20 -17.36 16.95
N SER A 16 7.14 -18.07 17.32
CA SER A 16 6.15 -17.59 18.28
C SER A 16 6.43 -18.26 19.61
N GLY A 17 6.91 -17.51 20.56
CA GLY A 17 7.01 -17.90 21.96
C GLY A 17 6.05 -17.06 22.77
N ALA A 18 5.11 -17.72 23.45
CA ALA A 18 4.13 -17.12 24.34
C ALA A 18 4.74 -16.69 25.67
N VAL A 19 4.40 -15.51 26.18
CA VAL A 19 4.43 -15.17 27.62
C VAL A 19 3.34 -14.15 27.95
N GLY A 20 2.38 -14.46 28.69
CA GLY A 20 1.96 -14.19 30.03
C GLY A 20 1.43 -12.78 30.31
N ALA A 21 0.15 -12.70 30.69
CA ALA A 21 -0.57 -11.51 31.14
C ALA A 21 -0.16 -11.07 32.55
N ALA A 22 -0.15 -9.76 32.81
CA ALA A 22 -0.42 -9.17 34.11
C ALA A 22 -1.13 -7.82 33.96
N ALA A 23 -2.30 -7.72 34.51
CA ALA A 23 -3.10 -6.52 34.59
C ALA A 23 -2.72 -5.73 35.84
N VAL A 24 -2.58 -4.40 35.73
CA VAL A 24 -2.77 -3.47 36.84
C VAL A 24 -3.43 -2.21 36.29
N GLY A 25 -4.59 -1.87 36.86
CA GLY A 25 -5.35 -0.71 36.48
C GLY A 25 -4.84 0.58 37.13
N ALA A 26 -5.00 1.68 36.43
CA ALA A 26 -5.10 3.03 37.01
C ALA A 26 -6.01 3.87 36.12
N ALA A 27 -7.10 4.32 36.68
CA ALA A 27 -8.03 5.25 36.06
C ALA A 27 -7.40 6.66 36.04
N ALA A 28 -7.27 7.22 34.84
CA ALA A 28 -7.03 8.64 34.65
C ALA A 28 -8.16 9.21 33.78
N VAL A 29 -8.91 10.14 34.36
CA VAL A 29 -9.92 10.95 33.69
C VAL A 29 -9.19 11.90 32.75
N GLY A 30 -9.20 11.61 31.47
CA GLY A 30 -8.63 12.43 30.41
C GLY A 30 -9.74 12.94 29.50
N THR A 31 -9.94 14.24 29.44
CA THR A 31 -10.81 14.95 28.52
C THR A 31 -10.58 14.49 27.08
N SER A 32 -11.60 13.87 26.47
CA SER A 32 -11.59 13.46 25.07
C SER A 32 -11.61 14.68 24.16
N TRP A 33 -10.45 14.96 23.57
CA TRP A 33 -10.40 15.80 22.38
C TRP A 33 -10.81 14.93 21.18
N TYR A 34 -12.09 14.94 20.86
CA TYR A 34 -12.53 14.49 19.54
C TYR A 34 -11.97 15.48 18.52
N GLY A 35 -10.81 15.14 17.94
CA GLY A 35 -10.34 15.83 16.78
C GLY A 35 -11.40 15.69 15.69
N LEU A 36 -11.93 16.82 15.21
CA LEU A 36 -12.84 16.87 14.09
C LEU A 36 -12.17 16.13 12.93
N ALA A 37 -12.70 14.98 12.55
CA ALA A 37 -12.27 14.27 11.37
C ALA A 37 -12.41 15.24 10.19
N ALA A 38 -11.35 15.40 9.41
CA ALA A 38 -11.44 16.15 8.15
C ALA A 38 -12.61 15.57 7.35
N PRO A 39 -13.46 16.39 6.72
CA PRO A 39 -14.58 15.89 5.95
C PRO A 39 -14.07 14.93 4.90
N ALA A 40 -14.76 13.81 4.72
CA ALA A 40 -14.47 12.88 3.64
C ALA A 40 -14.46 13.67 2.32
N GLU A 41 -13.37 13.56 1.56
CA GLU A 41 -13.32 14.11 0.22
C GLU A 41 -14.53 13.53 -0.55
N ALA A 42 -15.31 14.38 -1.20
CA ALA A 42 -16.50 13.94 -1.94
C ALA A 42 -16.12 12.75 -2.81
N ALA A 43 -16.93 11.69 -2.77
CA ALA A 43 -16.69 10.47 -3.53
C ALA A 43 -16.43 10.85 -4.99
N THR A 44 -15.20 10.70 -5.44
CA THR A 44 -14.87 10.93 -6.84
C THR A 44 -15.50 9.80 -7.63
N ASN A 45 -16.23 10.12 -8.71
CA ASN A 45 -16.81 9.10 -9.59
C ASN A 45 -15.75 8.29 -10.37
N HIS A 46 -14.49 8.42 -10.01
CA HIS A 46 -13.34 7.85 -10.71
C HIS A 46 -12.40 7.17 -9.73
N CYS A 47 -12.06 5.93 -10.04
CA CYS A 47 -11.07 5.15 -9.31
C CYS A 47 -9.73 5.19 -10.07
N ARG A 48 -8.67 5.73 -9.46
CA ARG A 48 -7.33 5.74 -10.09
C ARG A 48 -6.85 4.32 -10.34
N TRP A 49 -6.39 4.08 -11.56
CA TRP A 49 -5.88 2.78 -11.97
C TRP A 49 -4.35 2.79 -12.06
N GLY A 50 -3.70 1.89 -11.35
CA GLY A 50 -2.26 1.85 -11.28
C GLY A 50 -1.68 0.47 -11.10
N SER A 51 -0.35 0.43 -11.03
CA SER A 51 0.35 -0.83 -10.81
C SER A 51 1.68 -0.63 -10.09
N LEU A 52 2.02 -1.63 -9.27
CA LEU A 52 3.40 -1.93 -8.94
C LEU A 52 3.87 -2.96 -9.98
N VAL A 53 4.89 -2.62 -10.76
CA VAL A 53 5.46 -3.54 -11.75
C VAL A 53 6.90 -3.79 -11.40
N LEU A 54 7.27 -5.02 -11.10
CA LEU A 54 8.67 -5.41 -10.96
C LEU A 54 9.24 -5.90 -12.30
N GLY A 55 10.55 -5.74 -12.46
CA GLY A 55 11.25 -6.23 -13.65
C GLY A 55 11.33 -7.76 -13.67
N ARG A 56 11.27 -8.33 -14.85
CA ARG A 56 11.60 -9.74 -15.07
C ARG A 56 13.11 -9.87 -15.29
N GLY A 57 13.75 -10.70 -14.49
CA GLY A 57 15.21 -10.83 -14.52
C GLY A 57 15.93 -9.52 -14.17
N ALA A 58 16.83 -9.07 -15.01
CA ALA A 58 17.66 -7.87 -14.80
C ALA A 58 16.99 -6.53 -15.20
N GLN A 59 15.70 -6.54 -15.55
CA GLN A 59 15.00 -5.30 -15.92
C GLN A 59 14.82 -4.37 -14.73
N SER A 60 15.04 -3.06 -14.92
CA SER A 60 14.68 -2.06 -13.94
C SER A 60 13.16 -1.94 -13.82
N GLN A 61 12.68 -1.51 -12.65
CA GLN A 61 11.24 -1.26 -12.45
C GLN A 61 10.70 -0.23 -13.46
N MET A 62 11.45 0.81 -13.77
CA MET A 62 11.09 1.81 -14.78
C MET A 62 10.85 1.18 -16.15
N THR A 63 11.75 0.30 -16.59
CA THR A 63 11.61 -0.43 -17.87
C THR A 63 10.38 -1.33 -17.84
N ALA A 64 10.16 -2.04 -16.75
CA ALA A 64 9.02 -2.94 -16.59
C ALA A 64 7.67 -2.20 -16.64
N VAL A 65 7.57 -1.04 -15.98
CA VAL A 65 6.37 -0.18 -16.08
C VAL A 65 6.11 0.23 -17.52
N LYS A 66 7.13 0.80 -18.22
CA LYS A 66 6.99 1.22 -19.63
C LYS A 66 6.52 0.10 -20.55
N LEU A 67 7.09 -1.09 -20.38
CA LEU A 67 6.72 -2.26 -21.19
C LEU A 67 5.29 -2.74 -20.93
N LEU A 68 4.84 -2.72 -19.67
CA LEU A 68 3.47 -3.11 -19.35
C LEU A 68 2.47 -2.06 -19.86
N GLU A 69 2.75 -0.76 -19.71
CA GLU A 69 1.94 0.33 -20.27
C GLU A 69 1.81 0.22 -21.79
N GLN A 70 2.91 -0.10 -22.47
CA GLN A 70 2.89 -0.33 -23.93
C GLN A 70 1.98 -1.51 -24.30
N LYS A 71 2.04 -2.64 -23.56
CA LYS A 71 1.17 -3.80 -23.79
C LYS A 71 -0.29 -3.49 -23.52
N VAL A 72 -0.57 -2.72 -22.47
CA VAL A 72 -1.92 -2.29 -22.10
C VAL A 72 -2.49 -1.26 -23.06
N GLY A 73 -1.62 -0.46 -23.72
CA GLY A 73 -2.00 0.64 -24.60
C GLY A 73 -2.45 1.90 -23.85
N ARG A 74 -2.07 2.01 -22.56
CA ARG A 74 -2.37 3.18 -21.70
C ARG A 74 -1.33 3.33 -20.61
N ARG A 75 -1.03 4.60 -20.25
CA ARG A 75 -0.24 4.94 -19.06
C ARG A 75 -1.06 4.69 -17.79
N PHE A 76 -0.41 4.20 -16.74
CA PHE A 76 -1.00 4.14 -15.40
C PHE A 76 -1.24 5.54 -14.83
N ASP A 77 -2.32 5.72 -14.07
CA ASP A 77 -2.52 6.95 -13.30
C ASP A 77 -1.57 7.01 -12.12
N THR A 78 -1.29 5.84 -11.52
CA THR A 78 -0.39 5.73 -10.38
C THR A 78 0.66 4.65 -10.59
N THR A 79 1.87 4.92 -10.12
CA THR A 79 2.93 3.92 -9.96
C THR A 79 3.24 3.73 -8.49
N HIS A 80 3.43 2.49 -8.08
CA HIS A 80 3.76 2.16 -6.70
C HIS A 80 5.24 1.79 -6.57
N TYR A 81 5.91 2.34 -5.57
CA TYR A 81 7.29 2.05 -5.25
C TYR A 81 7.49 1.68 -3.78
N ARG A 82 8.04 0.49 -3.54
CA ARG A 82 8.40 -0.02 -2.21
C ARG A 82 9.84 0.34 -1.90
N MET A 83 10.08 1.13 -0.86
CA MET A 83 11.39 1.67 -0.52
C MET A 83 11.84 1.21 0.87
N PRO A 84 12.99 0.56 0.99
CA PRO A 84 13.69 0.39 2.26
C PRO A 84 14.02 1.72 2.93
N TRP A 85 14.25 1.72 4.24
CA TRP A 85 14.48 2.91 5.05
C TRP A 85 15.61 3.82 4.52
N ALA A 86 16.70 3.20 4.07
CA ALA A 86 17.87 3.93 3.58
C ALA A 86 17.74 4.45 2.14
N THR A 87 16.63 4.13 1.44
CA THR A 87 16.42 4.61 0.07
C THR A 87 15.83 6.00 0.10
N ASP A 88 16.42 6.91 -0.66
CA ASP A 88 15.90 8.26 -0.81
C ASP A 88 14.51 8.26 -1.45
N LEU A 89 13.57 9.00 -0.85
CA LEU A 89 12.21 9.15 -1.37
C LEU A 89 12.21 9.82 -2.74
N VAL A 90 13.15 10.75 -2.96
CA VAL A 90 13.40 11.37 -4.27
C VAL A 90 14.59 10.69 -4.92
N ASN A 91 14.33 9.80 -5.85
CA ASN A 91 15.35 9.01 -6.56
C ASN A 91 15.06 8.96 -8.06
N SER A 92 15.85 8.22 -8.81
CA SER A 92 15.71 8.13 -10.28
C SER A 92 14.36 7.60 -10.73
N PHE A 93 13.82 6.58 -10.06
CA PHE A 93 12.50 6.03 -10.40
C PHE A 93 11.37 7.01 -10.05
N THR A 94 11.36 7.54 -8.83
CA THR A 94 10.30 8.45 -8.40
C THR A 94 10.31 9.77 -9.17
N SER A 95 11.52 10.28 -9.52
CA SER A 95 11.66 11.45 -10.40
C SER A 95 11.16 11.17 -11.82
N TRP A 96 11.52 10.03 -12.40
CA TRP A 96 10.98 9.63 -13.70
C TRP A 96 9.45 9.52 -13.66
N SER A 97 8.90 8.83 -12.67
CA SER A 97 7.46 8.64 -12.49
C SER A 97 6.72 9.99 -12.46
N ALA A 98 7.18 10.92 -11.62
CA ALA A 98 6.59 12.25 -11.53
C ALA A 98 6.69 13.03 -12.86
N ASN A 99 7.87 13.03 -13.50
CA ASN A 99 8.13 13.77 -14.74
C ASN A 99 7.35 13.22 -15.93
N THR A 100 6.92 11.97 -15.87
CA THR A 100 6.05 11.35 -16.89
C THR A 100 4.57 11.42 -16.55
N GLY A 101 4.21 12.15 -15.47
CA GLY A 101 2.85 12.47 -15.10
C GLY A 101 2.11 11.37 -14.35
N HIS A 102 2.83 10.41 -13.76
CA HIS A 102 2.22 9.46 -12.83
C HIS A 102 2.07 10.10 -11.44
N THR A 103 0.96 9.83 -10.78
CA THR A 103 0.83 10.05 -9.35
C THR A 103 1.53 8.90 -8.61
N GLN A 104 2.33 9.22 -7.61
CA GLN A 104 3.14 8.23 -6.93
C GLN A 104 2.46 7.64 -5.70
N ILE A 105 2.64 6.34 -5.49
CA ILE A 105 2.39 5.66 -4.21
C ILE A 105 3.77 5.31 -3.64
N LEU A 106 4.17 6.01 -2.59
CA LEU A 106 5.46 5.81 -1.93
C LEU A 106 5.27 4.99 -0.66
N SER A 107 5.66 3.73 -0.67
CA SER A 107 5.65 2.88 0.52
C SER A 107 7.06 2.84 1.13
N TRP A 108 7.25 3.58 2.23
CA TRP A 108 8.54 3.72 2.89
C TRP A 108 8.61 2.81 4.11
N PHE A 109 9.39 1.75 4.00
CA PHE A 109 9.52 0.75 5.05
C PHE A 109 10.61 1.12 6.04
N ALA A 110 10.28 1.19 7.33
CA ALA A 110 11.25 1.27 8.43
C ALA A 110 12.00 -0.07 8.56
N ARG A 111 12.64 -0.50 7.47
CA ARG A 111 13.38 -1.75 7.32
C ARG A 111 14.54 -1.55 6.35
N GLY A 112 15.68 -2.13 6.67
CA GLY A 112 16.87 -2.12 5.83
C GLY A 112 17.63 -3.45 5.91
N PRO A 113 18.85 -3.52 5.40
CA PRO A 113 19.68 -4.73 5.43
C PRO A 113 19.90 -5.29 6.84
N GLY A 114 19.90 -4.42 7.87
CA GLY A 114 19.99 -4.82 9.29
C GLY A 114 18.68 -5.26 9.93
N GLY A 115 17.61 -5.39 9.17
CA GLY A 115 16.28 -5.74 9.67
C GLY A 115 15.37 -4.53 9.95
N LEU A 116 14.44 -4.67 10.90
CA LEU A 116 13.49 -3.62 11.27
C LEU A 116 14.20 -2.46 11.97
N VAL A 117 13.99 -1.23 11.48
CA VAL A 117 14.35 -0.01 12.20
C VAL A 117 13.33 0.20 13.32
N SER A 118 13.82 0.29 14.56
CA SER A 118 12.97 0.33 15.74
C SER A 118 11.90 1.41 15.67
N TRP A 119 10.64 1.04 15.63
CA TRP A 119 9.52 1.99 15.66
C TRP A 119 9.53 2.82 16.95
N ARG A 120 9.86 2.21 18.10
CA ARG A 120 10.05 2.93 19.36
C ARG A 120 11.18 3.95 19.27
N GLY A 121 12.31 3.59 18.62
CA GLY A 121 13.41 4.52 18.37
C GLY A 121 13.01 5.68 17.44
N ILE A 122 12.20 5.41 16.41
CA ILE A 122 11.62 6.47 15.56
C ILE A 122 10.74 7.39 16.40
N ALA A 123 9.84 6.85 17.20
CA ALA A 123 8.95 7.62 18.06
C ALA A 123 9.70 8.50 19.08
N GLN A 124 10.87 8.03 19.56
CA GLN A 124 11.76 8.74 20.48
C GLN A 124 12.67 9.77 19.78
N GLY A 125 12.60 9.89 18.46
CA GLY A 125 13.37 10.88 17.70
C GLY A 125 14.76 10.42 17.22
N HIS A 126 15.15 9.17 17.41
CA HIS A 126 16.47 8.66 17.00
C HIS A 126 16.70 8.72 15.48
N GLN A 127 15.64 8.90 14.70
CA GLN A 127 15.67 8.97 13.23
C GLN A 127 15.28 10.35 12.66
N ASP A 128 15.09 11.35 13.51
CA ASP A 128 14.55 12.65 13.12
C ASP A 128 15.37 13.34 12.01
N ALA A 129 16.69 13.28 12.09
CA ALA A 129 17.58 13.87 11.09
C ALA A 129 17.33 13.25 9.70
N HIS A 130 17.24 11.91 9.63
CA HIS A 130 16.98 11.19 8.39
C HIS A 130 15.58 11.50 7.85
N ILE A 131 14.55 11.43 8.70
CA ILE A 131 13.17 11.73 8.31
C ILE A 131 13.04 13.17 7.82
N THR A 132 13.69 14.13 8.51
CA THR A 132 13.69 15.55 8.11
C THR A 132 14.34 15.75 6.75
N ALA A 133 15.47 15.08 6.46
CA ALA A 133 16.13 15.13 5.17
C ALA A 133 15.22 14.64 4.03
N GLN A 134 14.54 13.50 4.23
CA GLN A 134 13.61 12.94 3.26
C GLN A 134 12.37 13.85 3.06
N ALA A 135 11.83 14.40 4.13
CA ALA A 135 10.71 15.35 4.06
C ALA A 135 11.08 16.61 3.28
N ARG A 136 12.28 17.18 3.52
CA ARG A 136 12.80 18.34 2.76
C ARG A 136 12.95 18.03 1.27
N ALA A 137 13.46 16.86 0.93
CA ALA A 137 13.58 16.43 -0.46
C ALA A 137 12.23 16.35 -1.16
N LEU A 138 11.20 15.74 -0.52
CA LEU A 138 9.83 15.68 -1.05
C LEU A 138 9.20 17.07 -1.18
N LYS A 139 9.40 17.96 -0.18
CA LYS A 139 8.92 19.34 -0.26
C LYS A 139 9.54 20.07 -1.45
N ALA A 140 10.86 19.95 -1.63
CA ALA A 140 11.56 20.59 -2.74
C ALA A 140 11.11 20.04 -4.09
N ALA A 141 10.80 18.75 -4.18
CA ALA A 141 10.28 18.14 -5.39
C ALA A 141 8.84 18.59 -5.72
N GLY A 142 8.06 19.02 -4.73
CA GLY A 142 6.71 19.55 -4.91
C GLY A 142 5.68 18.53 -5.42
N TRP A 143 5.96 17.23 -5.27
CA TRP A 143 5.10 16.18 -5.82
C TRP A 143 3.79 16.00 -5.06
N LYS A 144 2.79 15.51 -5.78
CA LYS A 144 1.51 15.09 -5.22
C LYS A 144 1.38 13.57 -5.35
N GLY A 145 0.90 12.93 -4.30
CA GLY A 145 0.77 11.47 -4.31
C GLY A 145 0.27 10.89 -3.00
N TYR A 146 0.56 9.63 -2.81
CA TYR A 146 0.17 8.85 -1.64
C TYR A 146 1.42 8.39 -0.89
N PHE A 147 1.40 8.48 0.43
CA PHE A 147 2.51 8.10 1.28
C PHE A 147 2.05 7.05 2.29
N CYS A 148 2.69 5.89 2.27
CA CYS A 148 2.46 4.78 3.19
C CYS A 148 3.72 4.60 4.06
N PHE A 149 3.65 5.02 5.33
CA PHE A 149 4.71 4.70 6.28
C PHE A 149 4.55 3.26 6.75
N HIS A 150 5.54 2.43 6.44
CA HIS A 150 5.63 1.04 6.87
C HIS A 150 4.27 0.31 6.79
N LYS A 151 3.79 0.10 5.57
CA LYS A 151 2.53 -0.61 5.31
C LYS A 151 2.61 -2.08 5.77
N GLU A 152 1.46 -2.70 6.01
CA GLU A 152 1.37 -4.06 6.56
C GLU A 152 2.23 -4.25 7.83
N PRO A 153 2.05 -3.41 8.88
CA PRO A 153 2.87 -3.47 10.08
C PRO A 153 2.54 -4.68 10.97
N GLU A 154 1.48 -5.40 10.64
CA GLU A 154 1.04 -6.58 11.36
C GLU A 154 2.15 -7.64 11.37
N ASP A 155 2.29 -8.33 12.50
CA ASP A 155 3.29 -9.38 12.73
C ASP A 155 4.76 -8.91 12.80
N GLU A 156 5.02 -7.58 12.74
CA GLU A 156 6.39 -7.04 12.82
C GLU A 156 6.72 -6.33 14.14
N GLY A 157 5.68 -6.04 14.95
CA GLY A 157 5.84 -5.37 16.23
C GLY A 157 4.50 -5.03 16.88
N THR A 158 4.50 -4.11 17.84
CA THR A 158 3.26 -3.69 18.49
C THR A 158 2.57 -2.56 17.74
N ALA A 159 1.24 -2.59 17.68
CA ALA A 159 0.45 -1.51 17.10
C ALA A 159 0.72 -0.15 17.81
N ALA A 160 1.03 -0.18 19.10
CA ALA A 160 1.35 1.04 19.87
C ALA A 160 2.65 1.68 19.38
N ASP A 161 3.72 0.89 19.23
CA ASP A 161 5.02 1.38 18.76
C ASP A 161 4.94 1.87 17.30
N TRP A 162 4.22 1.12 16.42
CA TRP A 162 4.02 1.55 15.04
C TRP A 162 3.24 2.87 14.94
N LYS A 163 2.13 3.01 15.67
CA LYS A 163 1.34 4.25 15.70
C LYS A 163 2.16 5.44 16.19
N ALA A 164 2.96 5.25 17.23
CA ALA A 164 3.84 6.28 17.76
C ALA A 164 4.89 6.70 16.72
N ALA A 165 5.50 5.75 16.02
CA ALA A 165 6.43 6.02 14.91
C ALA A 165 5.75 6.75 13.75
N HIS A 166 4.57 6.26 13.31
CA HIS A 166 3.79 6.91 12.26
C HIS A 166 3.48 8.37 12.60
N ASN A 167 2.98 8.62 13.81
CA ASN A 167 2.67 9.98 14.27
C ASN A 167 3.92 10.87 14.28
N ARG A 168 5.09 10.33 14.66
CA ARG A 168 6.36 11.08 14.64
C ARG A 168 6.78 11.44 13.23
N VAL A 169 6.76 10.49 12.29
CA VAL A 169 7.09 10.74 10.88
C VAL A 169 6.14 11.77 10.29
N HIS A 170 4.84 11.61 10.53
CA HIS A 170 3.81 12.56 10.06
C HIS A 170 4.06 13.98 10.61
N GLN A 171 4.34 14.09 11.91
CA GLN A 171 4.63 15.39 12.54
C GLN A 171 5.84 16.09 11.91
N ILE A 172 6.91 15.34 11.60
CA ILE A 172 8.11 15.92 10.95
C ILE A 172 7.76 16.41 9.54
N PHE A 173 6.99 15.63 8.77
CA PHE A 173 6.53 16.04 7.43
C PHE A 173 5.67 17.31 7.50
N ASP A 174 4.74 17.41 8.47
CA ASP A 174 3.94 18.60 8.72
C ASP A 174 4.84 19.81 9.05
N ASN A 175 5.80 19.65 9.98
CA ASN A 175 6.72 20.70 10.40
C ASN A 175 7.62 21.21 9.27
N VAL A 176 8.05 20.31 8.37
CA VAL A 176 8.78 20.67 7.16
C VAL A 176 7.90 21.36 6.13
N GLY A 177 6.59 21.09 6.15
CA GLY A 177 5.60 21.63 5.23
C GLY A 177 5.47 20.81 3.93
N VAL A 178 5.47 19.49 4.05
CA VAL A 178 5.14 18.57 2.93
C VAL A 178 3.62 18.49 2.83
N THR A 179 3.02 19.17 1.85
CA THR A 179 1.56 19.24 1.70
C THR A 179 1.01 18.43 0.52
N GLY A 180 1.89 17.92 -0.33
CA GLY A 180 1.49 17.22 -1.56
C GLY A 180 1.13 15.74 -1.35
N MET A 181 1.48 15.13 -0.22
CA MET A 181 1.31 13.70 0.03
C MET A 181 0.07 13.44 0.89
N LYS A 182 -0.83 12.58 0.41
CA LYS A 182 -1.93 12.03 1.20
C LYS A 182 -1.44 10.79 1.96
N TRP A 183 -1.62 10.79 3.26
CA TRP A 183 -1.18 9.71 4.14
C TRP A 183 -2.17 8.55 4.13
N VAL A 184 -1.66 7.35 3.83
CA VAL A 184 -2.46 6.13 3.70
C VAL A 184 -2.02 5.12 4.75
N VAL A 185 -2.95 4.73 5.63
CA VAL A 185 -2.75 3.61 6.57
C VAL A 185 -3.11 2.32 5.86
N THR A 186 -2.10 1.56 5.47
CA THR A 186 -2.29 0.35 4.69
C THR A 186 -2.10 -0.90 5.55
N LEU A 187 -3.13 -1.70 5.65
CA LEU A 187 -3.18 -2.95 6.40
C LEU A 187 -3.49 -4.13 5.47
N MET A 188 -3.16 -5.34 5.94
CA MET A 188 -3.55 -6.57 5.24
C MET A 188 -5.07 -6.73 5.22
N ALA A 189 -5.63 -7.27 4.14
CA ALA A 189 -7.06 -7.61 4.03
C ALA A 189 -7.53 -8.54 5.17
N SER A 190 -6.66 -9.44 5.63
CA SER A 190 -6.94 -10.33 6.77
C SER A 190 -7.13 -9.58 8.09
N THR A 191 -6.46 -8.45 8.30
CA THR A 191 -6.61 -7.61 9.49
C THR A 191 -8.00 -6.96 9.55
N TYR A 192 -8.49 -6.48 8.41
CA TYR A 192 -9.87 -6.01 8.30
C TYR A 192 -10.87 -7.14 8.52
N GLN A 193 -10.61 -8.34 7.96
CA GLN A 193 -11.47 -9.51 8.12
C GLN A 193 -11.59 -9.96 9.58
N ARG A 194 -10.49 -9.88 10.36
CA ARG A 194 -10.49 -10.21 11.79
C ARG A 194 -11.11 -9.13 12.67
N GLY A 195 -11.33 -7.93 12.14
CA GLY A 195 -11.80 -6.78 12.93
C GLY A 195 -10.70 -6.06 13.71
N ASP A 196 -9.43 -6.35 13.44
CA ASP A 196 -8.28 -5.80 14.16
C ASP A 196 -7.83 -4.41 13.67
N ALA A 197 -8.41 -3.91 12.57
CA ALA A 197 -8.03 -2.64 11.97
C ALA A 197 -8.03 -1.45 12.97
N PRO A 198 -8.98 -1.31 13.92
CA PRO A 198 -8.97 -0.21 14.89
C PRO A 198 -7.71 -0.13 15.74
N LEU A 199 -7.04 -1.25 15.99
CA LEU A 199 -5.81 -1.31 16.79
C LEU A 199 -4.65 -0.53 16.14
N TRP A 200 -4.66 -0.46 14.80
CA TRP A 200 -3.59 0.09 13.98
C TRP A 200 -3.83 1.53 13.51
N MET A 201 -4.96 2.16 13.85
CA MET A 201 -5.25 3.52 13.40
C MET A 201 -4.43 4.55 14.19
N PRO A 202 -3.53 5.32 13.53
CA PRO A 202 -2.78 6.42 14.14
C PRO A 202 -3.67 7.66 14.31
N ALA A 203 -3.13 8.72 14.91
CA ALA A 203 -3.88 9.95 15.17
C ALA A 203 -4.26 10.73 13.90
N LYS A 204 -3.40 10.68 12.87
CA LYS A 204 -3.59 11.41 11.61
C LYS A 204 -3.33 10.50 10.40
N TYR A 205 -4.24 10.50 9.47
CA TYR A 205 -4.13 9.90 8.13
C TYR A 205 -5.26 10.44 7.25
N ASP A 206 -5.09 10.36 5.94
CA ASP A 206 -6.08 10.86 4.98
C ASP A 206 -6.98 9.73 4.45
N LEU A 207 -6.38 8.58 4.13
CA LEU A 207 -7.08 7.44 3.53
C LEU A 207 -6.75 6.14 4.27
N LEU A 208 -7.66 5.19 4.14
CA LEU A 208 -7.39 3.79 4.45
C LEU A 208 -6.78 3.11 3.23
N GLY A 209 -5.83 2.21 3.48
CA GLY A 209 -5.22 1.36 2.47
C GLY A 209 -5.46 -0.11 2.77
N VAL A 210 -5.50 -0.93 1.74
CA VAL A 210 -5.58 -2.38 1.90
C VAL A 210 -4.69 -3.08 0.89
N ASP A 211 -4.01 -4.12 1.37
CA ASP A 211 -3.26 -5.07 0.56
C ASP A 211 -3.93 -6.45 0.63
N GLY A 212 -4.18 -7.04 -0.53
CA GLY A 212 -4.88 -8.32 -0.58
C GLY A 212 -4.65 -9.10 -1.88
N TYR A 213 -4.57 -10.44 -1.74
CA TYR A 213 -4.15 -11.29 -2.84
C TYR A 213 -4.99 -12.56 -2.97
N ASN A 214 -5.24 -12.98 -4.20
CA ASN A 214 -5.68 -14.32 -4.51
C ASN A 214 -4.45 -15.22 -4.72
N ARG A 215 -4.14 -16.04 -3.71
CA ARG A 215 -2.96 -16.93 -3.66
C ARG A 215 -3.32 -18.39 -3.94
N TYR A 216 -4.37 -18.62 -4.72
CA TYR A 216 -4.86 -19.94 -5.05
C TYR A 216 -3.71 -20.86 -5.52
N HIS A 217 -3.68 -22.08 -4.99
CA HIS A 217 -2.62 -23.10 -5.15
C HIS A 217 -1.21 -22.71 -4.69
N CYS A 218 -0.80 -21.46 -4.86
CA CYS A 218 0.55 -21.00 -4.54
C CYS A 218 0.85 -21.05 -3.02
N ARG A 219 -0.18 -20.88 -2.17
CA ARG A 219 -0.08 -20.95 -0.70
C ARG A 219 -1.06 -21.94 -0.09
N GLY A 220 -1.56 -22.90 -0.87
CA GLY A 220 -2.57 -23.85 -0.42
C GLY A 220 -3.90 -23.21 -0.02
N THR A 221 -4.15 -21.98 -0.45
CA THR A 221 -5.38 -21.24 -0.14
C THR A 221 -6.44 -21.48 -1.22
N PRO A 222 -7.75 -21.49 -0.85
CA PRO A 222 -8.82 -21.56 -1.83
C PRO A 222 -8.85 -20.29 -2.69
N TRP A 223 -9.46 -20.41 -3.87
CA TRP A 223 -9.74 -19.26 -4.73
C TRP A 223 -10.62 -18.25 -4.00
N LYS A 224 -10.24 -16.96 -4.08
CA LYS A 224 -11.04 -15.86 -3.57
C LYS A 224 -11.38 -14.89 -4.69
N SER A 225 -12.65 -14.51 -4.79
CA SER A 225 -13.07 -13.43 -5.68
C SER A 225 -12.52 -12.08 -5.18
N PHE A 226 -12.53 -11.07 -6.04
CA PHE A 226 -12.14 -9.72 -5.67
C PHE A 226 -12.90 -9.21 -4.44
N SER A 227 -14.23 -9.34 -4.47
CA SER A 227 -15.08 -8.89 -3.37
C SER A 227 -14.86 -9.67 -2.06
N GLN A 228 -14.56 -10.97 -2.11
CA GLN A 228 -14.21 -11.74 -0.92
C GLN A 228 -12.93 -11.26 -0.24
N ILE A 229 -11.99 -10.71 -1.02
CA ILE A 229 -10.73 -10.19 -0.49
C ILE A 229 -10.94 -8.81 0.15
N PHE A 230 -11.65 -7.89 -0.52
CA PHE A 230 -11.63 -6.47 -0.18
C PHE A 230 -12.88 -5.94 0.54
N SER A 231 -13.99 -6.71 0.60
CA SER A 231 -15.25 -6.22 1.18
C SER A 231 -15.15 -5.82 2.65
N TYR A 232 -14.34 -6.50 3.45
CA TYR A 232 -14.17 -6.15 4.87
C TYR A 232 -13.48 -4.79 5.04
N ALA A 233 -12.42 -4.52 4.27
CA ALA A 233 -11.76 -3.22 4.26
C ALA A 233 -12.70 -2.11 3.77
N ARG A 234 -13.45 -2.38 2.70
CA ARG A 234 -14.49 -1.47 2.19
C ARG A 234 -15.54 -1.15 3.26
N ASN A 235 -16.09 -2.16 3.94
CA ASN A 235 -17.11 -1.98 4.96
C ASN A 235 -16.56 -1.17 6.15
N TYR A 236 -15.31 -1.41 6.55
CA TYR A 236 -14.64 -0.62 7.56
C TYR A 236 -14.46 0.84 7.11
N ALA A 237 -14.01 1.09 5.89
CA ALA A 237 -13.86 2.43 5.34
C ALA A 237 -15.19 3.21 5.34
N LYS A 238 -16.28 2.57 4.91
CA LYS A 238 -17.64 3.15 4.98
C LYS A 238 -18.05 3.51 6.41
N ALA A 239 -17.83 2.60 7.36
CA ALA A 239 -18.16 2.84 8.76
C ALA A 239 -17.37 4.01 9.36
N GLN A 240 -16.15 4.25 8.87
CA GLN A 240 -15.29 5.38 9.26
C GLN A 240 -15.54 6.65 8.43
N SER A 241 -16.46 6.63 7.46
CA SER A 241 -16.66 7.73 6.48
C SER A 241 -15.34 8.16 5.82
N ARG A 242 -14.53 7.17 5.41
CA ARG A 242 -13.21 7.36 4.80
C ARG A 242 -13.16 6.73 3.41
N ASN A 243 -12.37 7.32 2.54
CA ASN A 243 -12.02 6.71 1.28
C ASN A 243 -11.01 5.57 1.49
N LEU A 244 -11.08 4.56 0.63
CA LEU A 244 -10.21 3.39 0.60
C LEU A 244 -9.36 3.40 -0.67
N TYR A 245 -8.08 3.10 -0.54
CA TYR A 245 -7.19 2.81 -1.66
C TYR A 245 -6.77 1.34 -1.59
N ILE A 246 -6.98 0.56 -2.62
CA ILE A 246 -6.40 -0.78 -2.75
C ILE A 246 -4.96 -0.57 -3.22
N ILE A 247 -4.02 -0.57 -2.25
CA ILE A 247 -2.59 -0.24 -2.47
C ILE A 247 -1.88 -1.38 -3.16
N GLU A 248 -2.20 -2.61 -2.76
CA GLU A 248 -1.69 -3.81 -3.44
C GLU A 248 -2.81 -4.81 -3.67
N SER A 249 -2.83 -5.36 -4.85
CA SER A 249 -3.67 -6.49 -5.21
C SER A 249 -2.91 -7.42 -6.12
N GLY A 250 -3.22 -8.71 -6.06
CA GLY A 250 -2.61 -9.70 -6.94
C GLY A 250 -3.51 -10.92 -7.10
N CYS A 251 -3.48 -11.52 -8.27
CA CYS A 251 -4.20 -12.74 -8.56
C CYS A 251 -3.30 -13.69 -9.35
N VAL A 252 -3.15 -14.92 -8.88
CA VAL A 252 -2.49 -15.99 -9.64
C VAL A 252 -3.35 -16.42 -10.82
N GLU A 253 -2.79 -17.15 -11.78
CA GLU A 253 -3.56 -17.52 -12.99
C GLU A 253 -4.74 -18.46 -12.66
N GLY A 254 -4.53 -19.48 -11.86
CA GLY A 254 -5.54 -20.54 -11.65
C GLY A 254 -5.79 -21.34 -12.92
N GLU A 255 -7.01 -21.83 -13.08
CA GLU A 255 -7.47 -22.49 -14.31
C GLU A 255 -7.59 -21.49 -15.48
N ALA A 256 -7.60 -22.01 -16.71
CA ALA A 256 -7.62 -21.18 -17.92
C ALA A 256 -8.75 -20.13 -17.89
N GLY A 257 -8.39 -18.87 -18.11
CA GLY A 257 -9.30 -17.73 -18.14
C GLY A 257 -9.78 -17.22 -16.77
N ARG A 258 -9.42 -17.87 -15.67
CA ARG A 258 -9.94 -17.54 -14.34
C ARG A 258 -9.42 -16.20 -13.82
N LYS A 259 -8.15 -15.87 -14.10
CA LYS A 259 -7.58 -14.56 -13.76
C LYS A 259 -8.18 -13.44 -14.61
N ALA A 260 -8.44 -13.68 -15.91
CA ALA A 260 -9.15 -12.74 -16.77
C ALA A 260 -10.52 -12.41 -16.17
N ALA A 261 -11.32 -13.44 -15.81
CA ALA A 261 -12.60 -13.25 -15.17
C ALA A 261 -12.50 -12.55 -13.79
N TRP A 262 -11.39 -12.74 -13.07
CA TRP A 262 -11.15 -12.02 -11.81
C TRP A 262 -10.94 -10.52 -12.05
N PHE A 263 -10.23 -10.11 -13.11
CA PHE A 263 -10.09 -8.70 -13.49
C PHE A 263 -11.43 -8.10 -13.92
N ASP A 264 -12.23 -8.82 -14.70
CA ASP A 264 -13.55 -8.35 -15.15
C ASP A 264 -14.48 -8.15 -13.93
N ALA A 265 -14.47 -9.09 -12.99
CA ALA A 265 -15.22 -8.98 -11.74
C ALA A 265 -14.68 -7.85 -10.85
N ALA A 266 -13.38 -7.61 -10.80
CA ALA A 266 -12.79 -6.48 -10.09
C ALA A 266 -13.27 -5.15 -10.66
N SER A 267 -13.23 -4.99 -11.98
CA SER A 267 -13.72 -3.79 -12.68
C SER A 267 -15.20 -3.55 -12.38
N ALA A 268 -16.05 -4.57 -12.52
CA ALA A 268 -17.48 -4.46 -12.25
C ALA A 268 -17.75 -4.10 -10.77
N THR A 269 -17.02 -4.72 -9.83
CA THR A 269 -17.18 -4.47 -8.39
C THR A 269 -16.78 -3.05 -8.03
N LEU A 270 -15.64 -2.56 -8.49
CA LEU A 270 -15.12 -1.23 -8.19
C LEU A 270 -16.08 -0.12 -8.64
N LYS A 271 -16.76 -0.29 -9.77
CA LYS A 271 -17.80 0.63 -10.23
C LYS A 271 -19.00 0.76 -9.28
N THR A 272 -19.20 -0.22 -8.40
CA THR A 272 -20.25 -0.19 -7.37
C THR A 272 -19.74 0.24 -5.98
N TRP A 273 -18.43 0.54 -5.87
CA TRP A 273 -17.77 0.91 -4.62
C TRP A 273 -17.19 2.34 -4.67
N PRO A 274 -18.04 3.38 -4.63
CA PRO A 274 -17.60 4.77 -4.84
C PRO A 274 -16.61 5.28 -3.79
N GLU A 275 -16.54 4.64 -2.63
CA GLU A 275 -15.55 4.93 -1.59
C GLU A 275 -14.15 4.42 -1.93
N VAL A 276 -13.99 3.55 -2.94
CA VAL A 276 -12.68 3.09 -3.41
C VAL A 276 -12.16 4.06 -4.48
N VAL A 277 -11.18 4.87 -4.08
CA VAL A 277 -10.64 5.96 -4.92
C VAL A 277 -9.41 5.56 -5.73
N GLY A 278 -8.90 4.35 -5.54
CA GLY A 278 -7.77 3.85 -6.30
C GLY A 278 -7.57 2.35 -6.17
N PHE A 279 -7.04 1.79 -7.24
CA PHE A 279 -6.72 0.37 -7.38
C PHE A 279 -5.32 0.24 -8.01
N SER A 280 -4.41 -0.40 -7.28
CA SER A 280 -3.07 -0.72 -7.76
C SER A 280 -2.89 -2.25 -7.81
N TYR A 281 -2.48 -2.74 -8.97
CA TYR A 281 -2.21 -4.15 -9.19
C TYR A 281 -0.72 -4.46 -9.11
N ASN A 282 -0.35 -5.53 -8.41
CA ASN A 282 1.03 -5.99 -8.33
C ASN A 282 1.32 -6.95 -9.48
N SER A 283 2.06 -6.47 -10.48
CA SER A 283 2.57 -7.29 -11.58
C SER A 283 4.00 -7.69 -11.24
N GLU A 284 4.13 -8.79 -10.52
CA GLU A 284 5.40 -9.26 -9.96
C GLU A 284 5.42 -10.78 -9.77
N ASP A 285 6.61 -11.32 -9.51
CA ASP A 285 6.85 -12.71 -9.11
C ASP A 285 7.64 -12.67 -7.79
N THR A 286 6.94 -12.87 -6.68
CA THR A 286 7.51 -12.80 -5.33
C THR A 286 7.19 -14.08 -4.56
N ASP A 287 6.18 -14.06 -3.72
CA ASP A 287 5.68 -15.25 -3.03
C ASP A 287 4.79 -16.14 -3.93
N CYS A 288 4.19 -15.53 -4.95
CA CYS A 288 3.43 -16.12 -6.02
C CYS A 288 3.63 -15.31 -7.29
N THR A 289 3.28 -15.88 -8.43
CA THR A 289 3.37 -15.21 -9.73
C THR A 289 2.09 -14.43 -10.02
N TYR A 290 2.19 -13.11 -10.03
CA TYR A 290 1.04 -12.21 -10.21
C TYR A 290 1.08 -11.41 -11.52
N TRP A 291 1.95 -11.74 -12.50
CA TRP A 291 2.07 -10.98 -13.74
C TRP A 291 0.70 -10.66 -14.35
N ALA A 292 0.43 -9.38 -14.62
CA ALA A 292 -0.81 -8.95 -15.27
C ALA A 292 -0.94 -9.51 -16.69
N ASP A 293 0.19 -9.80 -17.32
CA ASP A 293 0.32 -10.35 -18.65
C ASP A 293 0.77 -11.84 -18.67
N SER A 294 0.36 -12.61 -17.65
CA SER A 294 0.66 -14.05 -17.57
C SER A 294 0.03 -14.85 -18.72
N THR A 295 -1.13 -14.40 -19.20
CA THR A 295 -1.81 -14.91 -20.41
C THR A 295 -2.36 -13.75 -21.22
N SER A 296 -2.67 -13.97 -22.51
CA SER A 296 -3.33 -12.95 -23.35
C SER A 296 -4.71 -12.57 -22.81
N GLY A 297 -5.46 -13.52 -22.26
CA GLY A 297 -6.76 -13.27 -21.63
C GLY A 297 -6.64 -12.35 -20.42
N ALA A 298 -5.69 -12.64 -19.51
CA ALA A 298 -5.43 -11.80 -18.33
C ALA A 298 -5.03 -10.37 -18.74
N LEU A 299 -4.09 -10.25 -19.70
CA LEU A 299 -3.68 -8.93 -20.21
C LEU A 299 -4.85 -8.17 -20.85
N ASN A 300 -5.69 -8.83 -21.63
CA ASN A 300 -6.83 -8.19 -22.30
C ASN A 300 -7.85 -7.65 -21.26
N SER A 301 -8.22 -8.44 -20.26
CA SER A 301 -9.13 -7.98 -19.19
C SER A 301 -8.53 -6.86 -18.36
N PHE A 302 -7.25 -6.95 -17.98
CA PHE A 302 -6.53 -5.89 -17.26
C PHE A 302 -6.47 -4.59 -18.10
N SER A 303 -6.19 -4.70 -19.41
CA SER A 303 -6.16 -3.58 -20.35
C SER A 303 -7.55 -2.97 -20.55
N SER A 304 -8.59 -3.79 -20.63
CA SER A 304 -9.98 -3.33 -20.77
C SER A 304 -10.43 -2.55 -19.54
N MET A 305 -10.07 -3.02 -18.34
CA MET A 305 -10.28 -2.29 -17.10
C MET A 305 -9.59 -0.91 -17.15
N GLY A 306 -8.31 -0.86 -17.52
CA GLY A 306 -7.57 0.40 -17.59
C GLY A 306 -8.10 1.40 -18.62
N ARG A 307 -8.71 0.93 -19.71
CA ARG A 307 -9.30 1.79 -20.75
C ARG A 307 -10.73 2.22 -20.48
N ASP A 308 -11.36 1.70 -19.46
CA ASP A 308 -12.71 2.11 -19.06
C ASP A 308 -12.67 3.50 -18.41
N ASN A 309 -13.57 4.39 -18.83
CA ASN A 309 -13.62 5.78 -18.38
C ASN A 309 -13.82 5.97 -16.87
N TYR A 310 -14.29 4.93 -16.17
CA TYR A 310 -14.38 4.94 -14.70
C TYR A 310 -13.01 4.98 -14.04
N PHE A 311 -11.99 4.41 -14.69
CA PHE A 311 -10.62 4.34 -14.17
C PHE A 311 -9.76 5.42 -14.82
N GLN A 312 -9.80 6.63 -14.29
CA GLN A 312 -9.05 7.78 -14.81
C GLN A 312 -8.31 8.53 -13.73
#